data_64cda493ab6b93ca3132065dc3e94744
#
_entry.id   64cda493ab6b93ca3132065dc3e94744
#
_cell.length_a   1.000
_cell.length_b   1.000
_cell.length_c   1.000
_cell.angle_alpha   90.00
_cell.angle_beta   90.00
_cell.angle_gamma   90.00
#
_symmetry.space_group_name_H-M   'P 1'
#
loop_
_entity.id
_entity.type
_entity.pdbx_description
1 polymer ?
#
loop_
_entity_poly.entity_id
_entity_poly.type
_entity_poly.pdbx_seq_one_letter_code
_entity_poly.pdbx_strand_id
1 'polypeptide(L)'
;MYYSSGNYEAFATPKKPEGVDHKSAYLIGSGLAALTAACYLVRDGQMKGGHVHVFEKDPIPGGACDGYKYDVGYVMRGGREMDNHFEVMWDLLRSIPSLETEGASVLDEYYWLNKADPNYSLCRATVNRGEDAHTDGKFGLSDKGAMEIMRLFFTPDEALEDKKITDYFDDEVLGSNFWLYWRTMFAFANWHSALEMKLYLKRFIHHIGGLPDFTALRFTRYNQYESIILPMVAYLKDHGVQFHYDTKVVDVQFSLEPGRKQAVGVTVDHKGEVTTIGLTENDLLFITNGGCVESCTVGAQNKAAGFDPAIRPGNGWDLWKKIAAQDPAFGHPEKFCSEPERSNWESATITTLDEKIPQYIQKICKRDPFSGRTVTGGIVTVKDSSWLLSWTLNRQQQFRDQPRNQLCVWVYGLFSDKPGDYVRKPMRDCTGREICMEWLYHLGVPVEDIASMAENSANTVPVMMPYIDAFFMPRAKGDRPDIVPEGAVNFAFLGQFAETARDTIFTTEYSMRTGMEAVYTLLDIDRGVPEVWGSTYDVRALLDAAVKLRDGRKLTDMELPLMGRIALKEALKKLEGTDLEKLLRRYNAI
;
A
#
# COMPACT_ATOMS: atom_id res chain seq x y z
N MET A 1 -12.19 17.19 -15.76
CA MET A 1 -11.31 16.00 -15.80
C MET A 1 -12.00 14.84 -16.51
N TYR A 2 -11.26 13.99 -17.21
CA TYR A 2 -11.74 12.75 -17.85
C TYR A 2 -10.67 11.67 -17.76
N TYR A 3 -11.03 10.40 -17.99
CA TYR A 3 -10.10 9.28 -18.01
C TYR A 3 -9.81 8.85 -19.45
N SER A 4 -8.57 8.41 -19.70
CA SER A 4 -8.12 7.98 -21.02
C SER A 4 -7.39 6.63 -20.94
N SER A 5 -7.75 5.71 -21.83
CA SER A 5 -7.01 4.48 -22.08
C SER A 5 -6.13 4.58 -23.34
N GLY A 6 -6.03 5.77 -23.94
CA GLY A 6 -5.27 6.02 -25.19
C GLY A 6 -3.78 6.18 -24.94
N ASN A 7 -2.96 5.31 -25.54
CA ASN A 7 -1.50 5.35 -25.36
C ASN A 7 -0.86 6.66 -25.82
N TYR A 8 -1.33 7.26 -26.92
CA TYR A 8 -0.73 8.50 -27.43
C TYR A 8 -0.90 9.66 -26.44
N GLU A 9 -2.02 9.70 -25.75
CA GLU A 9 -2.34 10.76 -24.79
C GLU A 9 -1.40 10.74 -23.57
N ALA A 10 -0.96 9.55 -23.15
CA ALA A 10 0.03 9.41 -22.10
C ALA A 10 1.39 10.09 -22.43
N PHE A 11 1.69 10.29 -23.71
CA PHE A 11 2.90 10.97 -24.18
C PHE A 11 2.66 12.45 -24.56
N ALA A 12 1.42 12.92 -24.51
CA ALA A 12 1.09 14.29 -24.83
C ALA A 12 1.41 15.25 -23.67
N THR A 13 1.87 16.44 -24.00
CA THR A 13 1.98 17.55 -23.04
C THR A 13 0.68 18.36 -23.10
N PRO A 14 -0.03 18.53 -21.97
CA PRO A 14 -1.23 19.34 -21.94
C PRO A 14 -0.93 20.81 -22.19
N LYS A 15 -1.92 21.56 -22.65
CA LYS A 15 -1.83 23.01 -22.74
C LYS A 15 -1.75 23.60 -21.34
N LYS A 16 -1.08 24.75 -21.24
CA LYS A 16 -1.06 25.51 -20.00
C LYS A 16 -2.48 25.94 -19.61
N PRO A 17 -2.96 25.59 -18.39
CA PRO A 17 -4.27 26.00 -17.93
C PRO A 17 -4.42 27.52 -17.87
N GLU A 18 -5.63 28.02 -18.18
CA GLU A 18 -5.93 29.45 -18.14
C GLU A 18 -5.79 29.99 -16.70
N GLY A 19 -5.18 31.15 -16.56
CA GLY A 19 -5.06 31.86 -15.28
C GLY A 19 -4.09 31.22 -14.27
N VAL A 20 -3.40 30.10 -14.59
CA VAL A 20 -2.53 29.39 -13.65
C VAL A 20 -1.39 30.26 -13.12
N ASP A 21 -0.92 31.25 -13.88
CA ASP A 21 0.14 32.16 -13.43
C ASP A 21 -0.28 33.07 -12.26
N HIS A 22 -1.57 33.21 -12.01
CA HIS A 22 -2.14 33.97 -10.89
C HIS A 22 -2.60 33.09 -9.73
N LYS A 23 -2.37 31.78 -9.82
CA LYS A 23 -2.74 30.82 -8.78
C LYS A 23 -1.56 30.46 -7.89
N SER A 24 -1.86 30.17 -6.65
CA SER A 24 -0.96 29.53 -5.70
C SER A 24 -1.52 28.18 -5.26
N ALA A 25 -0.68 27.28 -4.78
CA ALA A 25 -1.10 25.99 -4.28
C ALA A 25 -0.46 25.69 -2.92
N TYR A 26 -1.28 25.22 -2.00
CA TYR A 26 -0.90 24.85 -0.64
C TYR A 26 -1.23 23.37 -0.44
N LEU A 27 -0.22 22.57 -0.08
CA LEU A 27 -0.36 21.14 0.08
C LEU A 27 -0.11 20.77 1.55
N ILE A 28 -1.04 20.05 2.15
CA ILE A 28 -0.96 19.59 3.54
C ILE A 28 -0.36 18.19 3.57
N GLY A 29 0.85 18.09 4.17
CA GLY A 29 1.69 16.90 4.18
C GLY A 29 2.62 16.82 2.97
N SER A 30 3.68 16.03 3.11
CA SER A 30 4.64 15.71 2.04
C SER A 30 4.73 14.21 1.79
N GLY A 31 3.65 13.48 2.03
CA GLY A 31 3.51 12.08 1.62
C GLY A 31 3.35 11.95 0.11
N LEU A 32 3.32 10.70 -0.37
CA LEU A 32 3.33 10.39 -1.80
C LEU A 32 2.22 11.09 -2.59
N ALA A 33 1.00 11.20 -2.03
CA ALA A 33 -0.13 11.86 -2.69
C ALA A 33 0.12 13.36 -2.90
N ALA A 34 0.56 14.07 -1.87
CA ALA A 34 0.85 15.50 -1.93
C ALA A 34 2.05 15.80 -2.84
N LEU A 35 3.13 15.03 -2.74
CA LEU A 35 4.29 15.18 -3.64
C LEU A 35 3.89 14.94 -5.10
N THR A 36 3.01 13.97 -5.36
CA THR A 36 2.49 13.72 -6.71
C THR A 36 1.66 14.90 -7.22
N ALA A 37 0.76 15.44 -6.38
CA ALA A 37 0.02 16.65 -6.74
C ALA A 37 0.96 17.81 -7.06
N ALA A 38 1.98 18.05 -6.24
CA ALA A 38 2.99 19.08 -6.49
C ALA A 38 3.72 18.87 -7.83
N CYS A 39 4.12 17.64 -8.15
CA CYS A 39 4.75 17.30 -9.42
C CYS A 39 3.83 17.60 -10.61
N TYR A 40 2.56 17.22 -10.55
CA TYR A 40 1.60 17.51 -11.62
C TYR A 40 1.25 19.00 -11.73
N LEU A 41 1.23 19.74 -10.61
CA LEU A 41 1.07 21.20 -10.64
C LEU A 41 2.17 21.87 -11.48
N VAL A 42 3.44 21.47 -11.28
CA VAL A 42 4.57 22.07 -12.01
C VAL A 42 4.75 21.48 -13.42
N ARG A 43 4.55 20.17 -13.62
CA ARG A 43 4.76 19.50 -14.91
C ARG A 43 3.63 19.77 -15.89
N ASP A 44 2.40 19.45 -15.52
CA ASP A 44 1.23 19.45 -16.40
C ASP A 44 0.39 20.73 -16.21
N GLY A 45 0.24 21.20 -14.98
CA GLY A 45 -0.36 22.49 -14.64
C GLY A 45 0.51 23.68 -15.02
N GLN A 46 1.81 23.47 -15.27
CA GLN A 46 2.76 24.51 -15.64
C GLN A 46 2.74 25.72 -14.68
N MET A 47 2.41 25.42 -13.40
CA MET A 47 2.44 26.41 -12.32
C MET A 47 3.90 26.71 -11.94
N LYS A 48 4.21 27.98 -11.64
CA LYS A 48 5.53 28.35 -11.15
C LYS A 48 5.77 27.73 -9.78
N GLY A 49 6.90 27.04 -9.60
CA GLY A 49 7.20 26.35 -8.35
C GLY A 49 7.23 27.26 -7.12
N GLY A 50 7.66 28.52 -7.27
CA GLY A 50 7.58 29.51 -6.18
C GLY A 50 6.18 29.82 -5.65
N HIS A 51 5.14 29.41 -6.38
CA HIS A 51 3.73 29.51 -5.96
C HIS A 51 3.19 28.19 -5.37
N VAL A 52 4.00 27.15 -5.28
CA VAL A 52 3.62 25.84 -4.72
C VAL A 52 4.29 25.66 -3.35
N HIS A 53 3.48 25.53 -2.29
CA HIS A 53 3.92 25.44 -0.90
C HIS A 53 3.50 24.10 -0.32
N VAL A 54 4.47 23.35 0.20
CA VAL A 54 4.26 22.04 0.85
C VAL A 54 4.52 22.18 2.35
N PHE A 55 3.49 21.98 3.17
CA PHE A 55 3.61 21.98 4.63
C PHE A 55 3.82 20.55 5.14
N GLU A 56 4.89 20.33 5.89
CA GLU A 56 5.19 19.04 6.50
C GLU A 56 5.47 19.20 7.99
N LYS A 57 4.77 18.43 8.81
CA LYS A 57 4.95 18.47 10.28
C LYS A 57 6.27 17.87 10.74
N ASP A 58 6.80 16.93 9.97
CA ASP A 58 8.04 16.21 10.27
C ASP A 58 9.26 16.92 9.65
N PRO A 59 10.49 16.66 10.14
CA PRO A 59 11.71 17.25 9.58
C PRO A 59 12.11 16.66 8.23
N ILE A 60 11.49 15.55 7.81
CA ILE A 60 11.75 14.86 6.54
C ILE A 60 10.45 14.63 5.77
N PRO A 61 10.49 14.63 4.42
CA PRO A 61 9.33 14.31 3.60
C PRO A 61 9.08 12.80 3.53
N GLY A 62 7.95 12.40 2.91
CA GLY A 62 7.69 11.03 2.49
C GLY A 62 6.53 10.35 3.21
N GLY A 63 6.10 10.86 4.35
CA GLY A 63 4.99 10.28 5.11
C GLY A 63 5.22 8.79 5.41
N ALA A 64 4.31 7.91 4.97
CA ALA A 64 4.44 6.46 5.17
C ALA A 64 5.59 5.81 4.36
N CYS A 65 6.16 6.51 3.38
CA CYS A 65 7.25 6.02 2.53
C CYS A 65 8.62 6.51 3.01
N ASP A 66 8.78 6.83 4.28
CA ASP A 66 10.07 7.18 4.85
C ASP A 66 10.98 5.95 5.06
N GLY A 67 12.26 6.23 5.24
CA GLY A 67 13.28 5.25 5.60
C GLY A 67 14.57 5.98 5.94
N TYR A 68 15.21 5.62 7.06
CA TYR A 68 16.37 6.34 7.54
C TYR A 68 17.28 5.46 8.42
N LYS A 69 18.51 5.93 8.61
CA LYS A 69 19.44 5.34 9.56
C LYS A 69 19.01 5.67 10.99
N TYR A 70 19.02 4.68 11.86
CA TYR A 70 18.67 4.82 13.27
C TYR A 70 19.68 4.06 14.14
N ASP A 71 20.45 4.79 14.94
CA ASP A 71 21.56 4.26 15.73
C ASP A 71 22.55 3.49 14.84
N VAL A 72 22.85 2.23 15.15
CA VAL A 72 23.73 1.36 14.36
C VAL A 72 23.00 0.57 13.28
N GLY A 73 21.68 0.76 13.14
CA GLY A 73 20.83 0.07 12.18
C GLY A 73 20.02 1.01 11.31
N TYR A 74 18.93 0.49 10.79
CA TYR A 74 18.03 1.18 9.88
C TYR A 74 16.57 0.98 10.29
N VAL A 75 15.70 1.87 9.85
CA VAL A 75 14.26 1.74 10.05
C VAL A 75 13.51 2.05 8.76
N MET A 76 12.50 1.24 8.45
CA MET A 76 11.49 1.47 7.43
C MET A 76 10.15 0.97 7.94
N ARG A 77 9.06 1.67 7.58
CA ARG A 77 7.71 1.38 8.10
C ARG A 77 6.91 0.39 7.25
N GLY A 78 7.52 -0.24 6.28
CA GLY A 78 6.91 -1.29 5.48
C GLY A 78 7.62 -1.53 4.17
N GLY A 79 7.38 -2.71 3.57
CA GLY A 79 7.63 -2.99 2.17
C GLY A 79 6.61 -2.24 1.30
N ARG A 80 6.99 -1.93 0.06
CA ARG A 80 6.08 -1.33 -0.92
C ARG A 80 6.25 -2.10 -2.22
N GLU A 81 5.41 -3.08 -2.37
CA GLU A 81 5.30 -3.86 -3.59
C GLU A 81 4.58 -3.03 -4.67
N MET A 82 4.98 -3.23 -5.91
CA MET A 82 4.44 -2.50 -7.05
C MET A 82 3.97 -3.46 -8.12
N ASP A 83 3.11 -2.94 -9.00
CA ASP A 83 2.51 -3.65 -10.12
C ASP A 83 2.94 -3.01 -11.45
N ASN A 84 2.91 -3.78 -12.53
CA ASN A 84 3.07 -3.27 -13.88
C ASN A 84 1.95 -2.29 -14.29
N HIS A 85 0.79 -2.38 -13.65
CA HIS A 85 -0.40 -1.57 -13.90
C HIS A 85 -0.62 -0.50 -12.82
N PHE A 86 0.43 0.25 -12.53
CA PHE A 86 0.40 1.48 -11.74
C PHE A 86 0.57 2.66 -12.71
N GLU A 87 -0.46 2.90 -13.53
CA GLU A 87 -0.40 3.77 -14.72
C GLU A 87 -0.08 5.21 -14.37
N VAL A 88 -0.64 5.78 -13.29
CA VAL A 88 -0.34 7.14 -12.85
C VAL A 88 1.07 7.24 -12.29
N MET A 89 1.49 6.22 -11.51
CA MET A 89 2.84 6.15 -10.98
C MET A 89 3.88 6.14 -12.11
N TRP A 90 3.69 5.31 -13.12
CA TRP A 90 4.62 5.22 -14.24
C TRP A 90 4.57 6.44 -15.16
N ASP A 91 3.39 7.05 -15.34
CA ASP A 91 3.27 8.31 -16.06
C ASP A 91 4.10 9.42 -15.39
N LEU A 92 4.07 9.52 -14.08
CA LEU A 92 4.87 10.52 -13.38
C LEU A 92 6.35 10.16 -13.36
N LEU A 93 6.71 8.95 -12.93
CA LEU A 93 8.10 8.55 -12.69
C LEU A 93 8.96 8.47 -13.96
N ARG A 94 8.36 8.37 -15.15
CA ARG A 94 9.11 8.56 -16.42
C ARG A 94 9.68 9.97 -16.60
N SER A 95 9.14 10.95 -15.89
CA SER A 95 9.55 12.36 -15.96
C SER A 95 10.44 12.78 -14.79
N ILE A 96 10.54 11.95 -13.75
CA ILE A 96 11.36 12.22 -12.57
C ILE A 96 12.78 11.70 -12.83
N PRO A 97 13.81 12.58 -12.83
CA PRO A 97 15.20 12.16 -13.03
C PRO A 97 15.67 11.21 -11.93
N SER A 98 16.41 10.17 -12.31
CA SER A 98 17.10 9.30 -11.37
C SER A 98 18.19 10.08 -10.62
N LEU A 99 18.39 9.75 -9.34
CA LEU A 99 19.53 10.22 -8.55
C LEU A 99 20.76 9.29 -8.65
N GLU A 100 20.63 8.14 -9.32
CA GLU A 100 21.68 7.12 -9.45
C GLU A 100 22.34 7.14 -10.84
N THR A 101 21.53 7.29 -11.88
CA THR A 101 21.99 7.17 -13.28
C THR A 101 21.71 8.46 -14.03
N GLU A 102 22.75 9.16 -14.43
CA GLU A 102 22.64 10.37 -15.22
C GLU A 102 21.89 10.11 -16.55
N GLY A 103 20.92 10.97 -16.86
CA GLY A 103 20.11 10.90 -18.07
C GLY A 103 18.98 9.84 -18.04
N ALA A 104 18.88 9.07 -16.96
CA ALA A 104 17.78 8.12 -16.76
C ALA A 104 16.65 8.71 -15.91
N SER A 105 15.44 8.18 -16.08
CA SER A 105 14.33 8.42 -15.16
C SER A 105 14.27 7.33 -14.07
N VAL A 106 13.49 7.60 -13.02
CA VAL A 106 13.17 6.60 -11.98
C VAL A 106 12.49 5.36 -12.61
N LEU A 107 11.64 5.58 -13.62
CA LEU A 107 11.00 4.47 -14.35
C LEU A 107 12.00 3.62 -15.13
N ASP A 108 13.02 4.23 -15.76
CA ASP A 108 14.05 3.49 -16.50
C ASP A 108 14.81 2.54 -15.58
N GLU A 109 15.26 3.01 -14.42
CA GLU A 109 15.95 2.18 -13.43
C GLU A 109 15.08 1.05 -12.90
N TYR A 110 13.83 1.35 -12.58
CA TYR A 110 12.84 0.35 -12.17
C TYR A 110 12.66 -0.73 -13.24
N TYR A 111 12.50 -0.33 -14.51
CA TYR A 111 12.33 -1.25 -15.62
C TYR A 111 13.56 -2.15 -15.80
N TRP A 112 14.76 -1.56 -15.84
CA TRP A 112 15.99 -2.32 -16.04
C TRP A 112 16.22 -3.34 -14.92
N LEU A 113 16.02 -2.94 -13.68
CA LEU A 113 16.18 -3.81 -12.52
C LEU A 113 15.25 -5.02 -12.59
N ASN A 114 13.95 -4.77 -12.75
CA ASN A 114 12.95 -5.84 -12.71
C ASN A 114 12.98 -6.74 -13.95
N LYS A 115 13.55 -6.26 -15.06
CA LYS A 115 13.80 -7.09 -16.25
C LYS A 115 15.06 -7.95 -16.08
N ALA A 116 16.11 -7.42 -15.48
CA ALA A 116 17.38 -8.14 -15.26
C ALA A 116 17.28 -9.20 -14.15
N ASP A 117 16.42 -8.96 -13.15
CA ASP A 117 16.20 -9.83 -12.00
C ASP A 117 14.69 -9.96 -11.69
N PRO A 118 13.95 -10.76 -12.48
CA PRO A 118 12.53 -11.01 -12.26
C PRO A 118 12.25 -11.57 -10.88
N ASN A 119 11.20 -11.04 -10.25
CA ASN A 119 10.85 -11.42 -8.89
C ASN A 119 10.11 -12.76 -8.81
N TYR A 120 10.44 -13.59 -7.83
CA TYR A 120 9.67 -14.77 -7.43
C TYR A 120 10.11 -15.27 -6.06
N SER A 121 9.19 -15.93 -5.32
CA SER A 121 9.46 -16.56 -4.03
C SER A 121 9.71 -18.07 -4.20
N LEU A 122 10.63 -18.61 -3.42
CA LEU A 122 10.87 -20.06 -3.30
C LEU A 122 10.28 -20.64 -2.00
N CYS A 123 9.90 -19.79 -1.05
CA CYS A 123 9.27 -20.19 0.20
C CYS A 123 8.25 -19.14 0.60
N ARG A 124 6.96 -19.48 0.50
CA ARG A 124 5.86 -18.57 0.81
C ARG A 124 5.49 -18.58 2.30
N ALA A 125 5.63 -19.72 2.94
CA ALA A 125 5.29 -19.89 4.35
C ALA A 125 6.17 -20.95 5.03
N THR A 126 6.40 -20.76 6.32
CA THR A 126 7.12 -21.71 7.18
C THR A 126 6.26 -22.16 8.35
N VAL A 127 6.61 -23.30 8.94
CA VAL A 127 6.06 -23.88 10.17
C VAL A 127 7.21 -24.49 10.98
N ASN A 128 6.93 -24.94 12.20
CA ASN A 128 7.85 -25.76 12.99
C ASN A 128 9.28 -25.18 13.03
N ARG A 129 9.39 -23.87 13.27
CA ARG A 129 10.70 -23.21 13.37
C ARG A 129 11.52 -23.25 12.06
N GLY A 130 10.92 -22.80 10.99
CA GLY A 130 11.61 -22.55 9.72
C GLY A 130 11.54 -23.69 8.70
N GLU A 131 10.78 -24.74 8.98
CA GLU A 131 10.46 -25.76 7.98
C GLU A 131 9.50 -25.20 6.91
N ASP A 132 9.62 -25.65 5.68
CA ASP A 132 8.69 -25.28 4.62
C ASP A 132 7.28 -25.77 4.98
N ALA A 133 6.29 -24.89 4.90
CA ALA A 133 4.90 -25.24 5.21
C ALA A 133 4.22 -26.06 4.08
N HIS A 134 4.94 -26.36 2.99
CA HIS A 134 4.46 -27.15 1.84
C HIS A 134 3.09 -26.73 1.33
N THR A 135 2.90 -25.42 1.18
CA THR A 135 1.67 -24.89 0.59
C THR A 135 1.58 -25.19 -0.90
N ASP A 136 2.69 -25.55 -1.54
CA ASP A 136 2.85 -26.07 -2.92
C ASP A 136 2.16 -25.18 -3.98
N GLY A 137 2.07 -23.88 -3.71
CA GLY A 137 1.40 -22.94 -4.60
C GLY A 137 -0.12 -23.10 -4.69
N LYS A 138 -0.72 -23.89 -3.78
CA LYS A 138 -2.15 -24.17 -3.78
C LYS A 138 -2.92 -23.23 -2.86
N PHE A 139 -4.12 -22.89 -3.28
CA PHE A 139 -5.07 -22.11 -2.46
C PHE A 139 -5.81 -22.96 -1.43
N GLY A 140 -6.00 -24.25 -1.73
CA GLY A 140 -6.68 -25.17 -0.82
C GLY A 140 -8.16 -24.87 -0.63
N LEU A 141 -8.81 -24.26 -1.62
CA LEU A 141 -10.24 -23.98 -1.60
C LEU A 141 -11.02 -25.17 -2.15
N SER A 142 -12.18 -25.47 -1.55
CA SER A 142 -13.20 -26.31 -2.18
C SER A 142 -13.82 -25.59 -3.38
N ASP A 143 -14.65 -26.30 -4.15
CA ASP A 143 -15.42 -25.65 -5.22
C ASP A 143 -16.39 -24.60 -4.65
N LYS A 144 -16.97 -24.85 -3.45
CA LYS A 144 -17.81 -23.88 -2.73
C LYS A 144 -17.02 -22.63 -2.36
N GLY A 145 -15.85 -22.77 -1.72
CA GLY A 145 -15.00 -21.65 -1.32
C GLY A 145 -14.55 -20.80 -2.52
N ALA A 146 -14.12 -21.45 -3.61
CA ALA A 146 -13.77 -20.74 -4.84
C ALA A 146 -14.97 -19.97 -5.44
N MET A 147 -16.17 -20.56 -5.40
CA MET A 147 -17.39 -19.88 -5.84
C MET A 147 -17.77 -18.71 -4.93
N GLU A 148 -17.53 -18.78 -3.64
CA GLU A 148 -17.79 -17.66 -2.71
C GLU A 148 -16.86 -16.47 -3.00
N ILE A 149 -15.59 -16.70 -3.31
CA ILE A 149 -14.68 -15.65 -3.77
C ILE A 149 -15.21 -14.99 -5.06
N MET A 150 -15.63 -15.81 -6.04
CA MET A 150 -16.20 -15.29 -7.28
C MET A 150 -17.53 -14.56 -7.05
N ARG A 151 -18.36 -15.03 -6.10
CA ARG A 151 -19.59 -14.34 -5.73
C ARG A 151 -19.33 -12.96 -5.12
N LEU A 152 -18.32 -12.84 -4.25
CA LEU A 152 -17.90 -11.54 -3.71
C LEU A 152 -17.56 -10.55 -4.82
N PHE A 153 -16.83 -11.00 -5.83
CA PHE A 153 -16.45 -10.18 -6.98
C PHE A 153 -17.67 -9.54 -7.69
N PHE A 154 -18.78 -10.27 -7.79
CA PHE A 154 -20.02 -9.82 -8.46
C PHE A 154 -21.07 -9.21 -7.52
N THR A 155 -20.86 -9.24 -6.20
CA THR A 155 -21.80 -8.64 -5.23
C THR A 155 -21.80 -7.11 -5.39
N PRO A 156 -22.96 -6.44 -5.44
CA PRO A 156 -23.02 -4.97 -5.47
C PRO A 156 -22.31 -4.35 -4.27
N ASP A 157 -21.70 -3.18 -4.45
CA ASP A 157 -20.93 -2.50 -3.40
C ASP A 157 -21.83 -2.14 -2.20
N GLU A 158 -23.05 -1.68 -2.47
CA GLU A 158 -24.04 -1.29 -1.47
C GLU A 158 -24.45 -2.46 -0.55
N ALA A 159 -24.38 -3.70 -1.05
CA ALA A 159 -24.67 -4.89 -0.26
C ALA A 159 -23.55 -5.26 0.72
N LEU A 160 -22.37 -4.65 0.55
CA LEU A 160 -21.17 -4.90 1.35
C LEU A 160 -20.83 -3.74 2.29
N GLU A 161 -21.58 -2.64 2.23
CA GLU A 161 -21.38 -1.51 3.13
C GLU A 161 -21.50 -1.93 4.58
N ASP A 162 -20.57 -1.47 5.43
CA ASP A 162 -20.45 -1.79 6.85
C ASP A 162 -20.33 -3.29 7.18
N LYS A 163 -20.14 -4.17 6.17
CA LYS A 163 -19.93 -5.60 6.37
C LYS A 163 -18.46 -5.93 6.62
N LYS A 164 -18.26 -6.89 7.53
CA LYS A 164 -16.95 -7.49 7.79
C LYS A 164 -16.72 -8.68 6.87
N ILE A 165 -15.48 -9.06 6.68
CA ILE A 165 -15.08 -10.27 5.95
C ILE A 165 -15.73 -11.50 6.58
N THR A 166 -15.80 -11.57 7.92
CA THR A 166 -16.50 -12.65 8.66
C THR A 166 -18.01 -12.68 8.50
N ASP A 167 -18.62 -11.60 8.04
CA ASP A 167 -20.06 -11.59 7.74
C ASP A 167 -20.37 -12.22 6.37
N TYR A 168 -19.32 -12.44 5.56
CA TYR A 168 -19.42 -12.91 4.19
C TYR A 168 -18.85 -14.32 4.00
N PHE A 169 -17.68 -14.62 4.57
CA PHE A 169 -16.99 -15.91 4.43
C PHE A 169 -17.11 -16.76 5.68
N ASP A 170 -17.20 -18.08 5.48
CA ASP A 170 -17.15 -19.07 6.54
C ASP A 170 -15.70 -19.49 6.89
N ASP A 171 -15.57 -20.37 7.88
CA ASP A 171 -14.30 -20.86 8.40
C ASP A 171 -13.50 -21.66 7.35
N GLU A 172 -14.16 -22.22 6.33
CA GLU A 172 -13.47 -22.95 5.26
C GLU A 172 -12.58 -22.00 4.43
N VAL A 173 -13.16 -20.86 4.00
CA VAL A 173 -12.39 -19.86 3.24
C VAL A 173 -11.33 -19.22 4.13
N LEU A 174 -11.70 -18.85 5.37
CA LEU A 174 -10.79 -18.17 6.31
C LEU A 174 -9.69 -19.08 6.86
N GLY A 175 -9.84 -20.41 6.77
CA GLY A 175 -8.80 -21.40 7.11
C GLY A 175 -7.93 -21.85 5.92
N SER A 176 -8.23 -21.40 4.71
CA SER A 176 -7.53 -21.81 3.49
C SER A 176 -6.17 -21.14 3.32
N ASN A 177 -5.32 -21.71 2.43
CA ASN A 177 -4.08 -21.05 2.01
C ASN A 177 -4.38 -19.78 1.21
N PHE A 178 -5.53 -19.70 0.50
CA PHE A 178 -5.94 -18.47 -0.16
C PHE A 178 -6.00 -17.31 0.85
N TRP A 179 -6.69 -17.51 1.97
CA TRP A 179 -6.81 -16.49 3.00
C TRP A 179 -5.45 -16.17 3.65
N LEU A 180 -4.62 -17.19 3.91
CA LEU A 180 -3.26 -17.00 4.42
C LEU A 180 -2.44 -16.09 3.50
N TYR A 181 -2.45 -16.37 2.18
CA TYR A 181 -1.73 -15.55 1.21
C TYR A 181 -2.30 -14.14 1.10
N TRP A 182 -3.61 -14.02 1.05
CA TRP A 182 -4.30 -12.76 0.92
C TRP A 182 -4.05 -11.85 2.13
N ARG A 183 -4.33 -12.35 3.32
CA ARG A 183 -4.22 -11.57 4.54
C ARG A 183 -2.79 -11.14 4.86
N THR A 184 -1.79 -11.96 4.57
CA THR A 184 -0.39 -11.62 4.85
C THR A 184 0.24 -10.79 3.74
N MET A 185 -0.26 -10.85 2.50
CA MET A 185 0.17 -9.96 1.44
C MET A 185 -0.37 -8.54 1.61
N PHE A 186 -1.64 -8.40 1.97
CA PHE A 186 -2.35 -7.13 2.02
C PHE A 186 -2.66 -6.63 3.44
N ALA A 187 -2.19 -7.32 4.48
CA ALA A 187 -2.45 -7.02 5.89
C ALA A 187 -3.95 -7.03 6.29
N PHE A 188 -4.78 -7.86 5.64
CA PHE A 188 -6.19 -8.00 6.01
C PHE A 188 -6.38 -8.80 7.30
N ALA A 189 -7.31 -8.36 8.13
CA ALA A 189 -7.84 -9.11 9.26
C ALA A 189 -9.31 -9.50 9.04
N ASN A 190 -9.76 -10.51 9.76
CA ASN A 190 -11.12 -11.08 9.59
C ASN A 190 -12.24 -10.05 9.84
N TRP A 191 -12.00 -9.04 10.67
CA TRP A 191 -12.95 -7.97 11.00
C TRP A 191 -12.89 -6.77 10.04
N HIS A 192 -11.99 -6.77 9.05
CA HIS A 192 -11.90 -5.72 8.05
C HIS A 192 -13.08 -5.77 7.06
N SER A 193 -13.20 -4.72 6.27
CA SER A 193 -14.29 -4.50 5.33
C SER A 193 -14.36 -5.55 4.22
N ALA A 194 -15.51 -6.17 4.04
CA ALA A 194 -15.80 -7.02 2.89
C ALA A 194 -15.85 -6.22 1.58
N LEU A 195 -16.26 -4.95 1.64
CA LEU A 195 -16.23 -4.03 0.50
C LEU A 195 -14.80 -3.78 0.03
N GLU A 196 -13.89 -3.45 0.94
CA GLU A 196 -12.47 -3.25 0.58
C GLU A 196 -11.84 -4.52 0.03
N MET A 197 -12.14 -5.68 0.61
CA MET A 197 -11.67 -6.96 0.05
C MET A 197 -12.18 -7.19 -1.37
N LYS A 198 -13.45 -6.87 -1.68
CA LYS A 198 -13.98 -6.95 -3.04
C LYS A 198 -13.25 -6.00 -3.99
N LEU A 199 -13.02 -4.75 -3.58
CA LEU A 199 -12.32 -3.77 -4.41
C LEU A 199 -10.90 -4.24 -4.73
N TYR A 200 -10.21 -4.82 -3.76
CA TYR A 200 -8.92 -5.47 -3.95
C TYR A 200 -8.99 -6.65 -4.91
N LEU A 201 -9.95 -7.52 -4.73
CA LEU A 201 -10.17 -8.67 -5.62
C LEU A 201 -10.40 -8.20 -7.07
N LYS A 202 -11.18 -7.15 -7.27
CA LYS A 202 -11.39 -6.54 -8.59
C LYS A 202 -10.09 -5.96 -9.16
N ARG A 203 -9.35 -5.21 -8.35
CA ARG A 203 -8.12 -4.53 -8.79
C ARG A 203 -7.02 -5.51 -9.18
N PHE A 204 -6.89 -6.62 -8.44
CA PHE A 204 -5.81 -7.58 -8.58
C PHE A 204 -6.25 -8.96 -9.09
N ILE A 205 -7.41 -9.07 -9.74
CA ILE A 205 -7.92 -10.34 -10.23
C ILE A 205 -6.94 -11.04 -11.19
N HIS A 206 -6.19 -10.28 -11.99
CA HIS A 206 -5.18 -10.77 -12.90
C HIS A 206 -3.91 -11.30 -12.21
N HIS A 207 -3.75 -11.02 -10.91
CA HIS A 207 -2.61 -11.48 -10.11
C HIS A 207 -2.94 -12.62 -9.14
N ILE A 208 -4.18 -13.13 -9.16
CA ILE A 208 -4.57 -14.25 -8.28
C ILE A 208 -3.58 -15.40 -8.39
N GLY A 209 -3.20 -15.79 -9.60
CA GLY A 209 -2.23 -16.88 -9.82
C GLY A 209 -0.81 -16.59 -9.30
N GLY A 210 -0.45 -15.35 -9.05
CA GLY A 210 0.86 -14.92 -8.54
C GLY A 210 0.92 -14.71 -7.02
N LEU A 211 -0.17 -14.92 -6.28
CA LEU A 211 -0.18 -14.80 -4.81
C LEU A 211 0.70 -15.84 -4.10
N PRO A 212 0.81 -17.10 -4.59
CA PRO A 212 1.67 -18.09 -3.95
C PRO A 212 3.17 -17.87 -4.15
N ASP A 213 3.60 -17.29 -5.27
CA ASP A 213 5.01 -17.19 -5.67
C ASP A 213 5.52 -15.76 -5.88
N PHE A 214 4.64 -14.76 -5.78
CA PHE A 214 4.96 -13.34 -5.94
C PHE A 214 5.58 -12.94 -7.28
N THR A 215 5.39 -13.73 -8.33
CA THR A 215 5.89 -13.41 -9.69
C THR A 215 5.32 -12.11 -10.25
N ALA A 216 4.16 -11.68 -9.75
CA ALA A 216 3.53 -10.42 -10.12
C ALA A 216 4.21 -9.18 -9.52
N LEU A 217 4.90 -9.32 -8.39
CA LEU A 217 5.45 -8.18 -7.66
C LEU A 217 6.70 -7.61 -8.32
N ARG A 218 6.85 -6.30 -8.16
CA ARG A 218 8.01 -5.52 -8.59
C ARG A 218 8.52 -4.66 -7.45
N PHE A 219 9.80 -4.36 -7.47
CA PHE A 219 10.47 -3.61 -6.40
C PHE A 219 11.40 -2.56 -6.98
N THR A 220 11.68 -1.52 -6.19
CA THR A 220 12.74 -0.54 -6.44
C THR A 220 14.11 -1.09 -6.04
N ARG A 221 15.18 -0.39 -6.42
CA ARG A 221 16.57 -0.77 -6.07
C ARG A 221 16.83 -0.64 -4.58
N TYR A 222 16.46 0.48 -3.99
CA TYR A 222 16.52 0.77 -2.56
C TYR A 222 15.11 0.83 -1.98
N ASN A 223 14.96 1.18 -0.73
CA ASN A 223 13.67 1.51 -0.12
C ASN A 223 12.98 2.66 -0.89
N GLN A 224 11.66 2.84 -0.68
CA GLN A 224 10.88 3.80 -1.47
C GLN A 224 11.23 5.25 -1.16
N TYR A 225 11.74 5.52 0.04
CA TYR A 225 12.20 6.86 0.38
C TYR A 225 13.33 7.31 -0.55
N GLU A 226 14.35 6.49 -0.69
CA GLU A 226 15.51 6.79 -1.53
C GLU A 226 15.24 6.64 -3.03
N SER A 227 14.40 5.70 -3.41
CA SER A 227 14.14 5.39 -4.82
C SER A 227 13.02 6.21 -5.45
N ILE A 228 12.09 6.77 -4.67
CA ILE A 228 10.93 7.49 -5.17
C ILE A 228 10.81 8.88 -4.53
N ILE A 229 10.78 8.95 -3.20
CA ILE A 229 10.52 10.22 -2.49
C ILE A 229 11.64 11.24 -2.74
N LEU A 230 12.89 10.85 -2.53
CA LEU A 230 14.02 11.77 -2.72
C LEU A 230 14.14 12.28 -4.15
N PRO A 231 14.00 11.44 -5.22
CA PRO A 231 13.96 11.93 -6.59
C PRO A 231 12.83 12.93 -6.86
N MET A 232 11.61 12.68 -6.34
CA MET A 232 10.48 13.61 -6.49
C MET A 232 10.75 14.93 -5.77
N VAL A 233 11.30 14.89 -4.55
CA VAL A 233 11.66 16.09 -3.80
C VAL A 233 12.76 16.89 -4.50
N ALA A 234 13.78 16.22 -5.06
CA ALA A 234 14.81 16.88 -5.86
C ALA A 234 14.21 17.57 -7.08
N TYR A 235 13.39 16.85 -7.86
CA TYR A 235 12.67 17.41 -9.00
C TYR A 235 11.85 18.66 -8.62
N LEU A 236 11.09 18.62 -7.52
CA LEU A 236 10.27 19.74 -7.05
C LEU A 236 11.12 20.94 -6.62
N LYS A 237 12.24 20.69 -5.91
CA LYS A 237 13.19 21.75 -5.51
C LYS A 237 13.84 22.42 -6.73
N ASP A 238 14.22 21.65 -7.74
CA ASP A 238 14.79 22.17 -8.99
C ASP A 238 13.79 23.04 -9.76
N HIS A 239 12.47 22.79 -9.59
CA HIS A 239 11.40 23.64 -10.11
C HIS A 239 11.04 24.82 -9.19
N GLY A 240 11.70 24.98 -8.04
CA GLY A 240 11.51 26.09 -7.10
C GLY A 240 10.36 25.94 -6.13
N VAL A 241 9.79 24.72 -5.95
CA VAL A 241 8.73 24.44 -4.97
C VAL A 241 9.21 24.69 -3.54
N GLN A 242 8.37 25.32 -2.72
CA GLN A 242 8.69 25.74 -1.38
C GLN A 242 8.26 24.68 -0.36
N PHE A 243 9.23 24.09 0.35
CA PHE A 243 8.98 23.13 1.44
C PHE A 243 9.07 23.82 2.80
N HIS A 244 8.04 23.64 3.61
CA HIS A 244 7.94 24.16 4.99
C HIS A 244 7.90 22.98 5.96
N TYR A 245 9.07 22.51 6.38
CA TYR A 245 9.21 21.44 7.37
C TYR A 245 8.94 21.93 8.79
N ASP A 246 8.76 21.01 9.74
CA ASP A 246 8.39 21.30 11.13
C ASP A 246 7.14 22.22 11.24
N THR A 247 6.27 22.16 10.24
CA THR A 247 5.10 23.02 10.08
C THR A 247 3.84 22.17 9.92
N LYS A 248 3.05 22.06 10.97
CA LYS A 248 1.80 21.30 10.94
C LYS A 248 0.61 22.23 10.65
N VAL A 249 -0.32 21.73 9.84
CA VAL A 249 -1.62 22.38 9.65
C VAL A 249 -2.54 21.92 10.78
N VAL A 250 -3.11 22.87 11.52
CA VAL A 250 -3.94 22.59 12.69
C VAL A 250 -5.41 22.88 12.49
N ASP A 251 -5.76 23.63 11.43
CA ASP A 251 -7.14 23.91 11.06
C ASP A 251 -7.27 24.38 9.59
N VAL A 252 -8.43 24.13 9.00
CA VAL A 252 -8.82 24.63 7.66
C VAL A 252 -10.24 25.21 7.78
N GLN A 253 -10.41 26.46 7.34
CA GLN A 253 -11.69 27.15 7.34
C GLN A 253 -12.32 27.12 5.95
N PHE A 254 -13.62 26.84 5.90
CA PHE A 254 -14.40 26.84 4.68
C PHE A 254 -15.52 27.87 4.71
N SER A 255 -15.80 28.49 3.56
CA SER A 255 -17.06 29.16 3.28
C SER A 255 -17.99 28.19 2.58
N LEU A 256 -19.14 27.92 3.17
CA LEU A 256 -20.08 26.91 2.73
C LEU A 256 -21.40 27.58 2.35
N GLU A 257 -21.66 27.65 1.04
CA GLU A 257 -22.90 28.18 0.47
C GLU A 257 -23.60 27.09 -0.36
N PRO A 258 -24.90 27.14 -0.57
CA PRO A 258 -25.59 26.19 -1.43
C PRO A 258 -24.94 26.06 -2.81
N GLY A 259 -24.46 24.84 -3.12
CA GLY A 259 -23.79 24.55 -4.39
C GLY A 259 -22.37 25.12 -4.55
N ARG A 260 -21.79 25.72 -3.50
CA ARG A 260 -20.43 26.29 -3.55
C ARG A 260 -19.71 26.11 -2.22
N LYS A 261 -18.56 25.47 -2.25
CA LYS A 261 -17.67 25.24 -1.11
C LYS A 261 -16.28 25.78 -1.44
N GLN A 262 -15.74 26.62 -0.57
CA GLN A 262 -14.44 27.27 -0.78
C GLN A 262 -13.61 27.18 0.48
N ALA A 263 -12.35 26.75 0.37
CA ALA A 263 -11.37 26.92 1.41
C ALA A 263 -10.97 28.40 1.49
N VAL A 264 -11.12 29.03 2.66
CA VAL A 264 -10.88 30.47 2.86
C VAL A 264 -9.72 30.75 3.82
N GLY A 265 -9.23 29.74 4.53
CA GLY A 265 -8.10 29.91 5.44
C GLY A 265 -7.45 28.59 5.85
N VAL A 266 -6.15 28.63 6.07
CA VAL A 266 -5.34 27.53 6.61
C VAL A 266 -4.58 28.05 7.81
N THR A 267 -4.73 27.40 8.96
CA THR A 267 -3.97 27.71 10.16
C THR A 267 -2.81 26.75 10.32
N VAL A 268 -1.60 27.27 10.35
CA VAL A 268 -0.36 26.52 10.51
C VAL A 268 0.30 26.81 11.85
N ASP A 269 0.95 25.80 12.40
CA ASP A 269 1.79 25.91 13.61
C ASP A 269 3.23 25.52 13.22
N HIS A 270 4.10 26.50 13.17
CA HIS A 270 5.53 26.32 12.98
C HIS A 270 6.24 26.42 14.32
N LYS A 271 6.61 25.29 14.92
CA LYS A 271 7.36 25.23 16.19
C LYS A 271 6.72 26.03 17.35
N GLY A 272 5.38 26.08 17.38
CA GLY A 272 4.62 26.81 18.41
C GLY A 272 4.19 28.22 17.99
N GLU A 273 4.64 28.72 16.85
CA GLU A 273 4.14 29.96 16.26
C GLU A 273 2.95 29.65 15.34
N VAL A 274 1.76 30.08 15.77
CA VAL A 274 0.51 29.81 15.05
C VAL A 274 0.14 31.01 14.19
N THR A 275 -0.04 30.78 12.88
CA THR A 275 -0.44 31.80 11.93
C THR A 275 -1.57 31.30 11.03
N THR A 276 -2.43 32.19 10.53
CA THR A 276 -3.47 31.84 9.57
C THR A 276 -3.18 32.50 8.23
N ILE A 277 -3.16 31.69 7.17
CA ILE A 277 -3.03 32.11 5.79
C ILE A 277 -4.44 32.23 5.22
N GLY A 278 -4.85 33.45 4.82
CA GLY A 278 -6.13 33.69 4.13
C GLY A 278 -6.02 33.19 2.68
N LEU A 279 -7.04 32.46 2.23
CA LEU A 279 -7.12 31.91 0.87
C LEU A 279 -8.22 32.59 0.06
N THR A 280 -7.94 32.78 -1.21
CA THR A 280 -8.87 33.25 -2.25
C THR A 280 -9.24 32.10 -3.20
N GLU A 281 -10.09 32.33 -4.19
CA GLU A 281 -10.38 31.36 -5.25
C GLU A 281 -9.16 30.97 -6.10
N ASN A 282 -8.13 31.81 -6.11
CA ASN A 282 -6.89 31.56 -6.83
C ASN A 282 -5.87 30.75 -6.01
N ASP A 283 -6.17 30.48 -4.73
CA ASP A 283 -5.33 29.72 -3.83
C ASP A 283 -5.87 28.28 -3.69
N LEU A 284 -5.23 27.34 -4.38
CA LEU A 284 -5.63 25.94 -4.37
C LEU A 284 -5.13 25.26 -3.09
N LEU A 285 -5.98 24.47 -2.43
CA LEU A 285 -5.65 23.72 -1.24
C LEU A 285 -5.78 22.21 -1.48
N PHE A 286 -4.72 21.47 -1.21
CA PHE A 286 -4.67 20.01 -1.29
C PHE A 286 -4.51 19.41 0.08
N ILE A 287 -5.49 18.64 0.54
CA ILE A 287 -5.61 18.19 1.93
C ILE A 287 -5.37 16.67 1.99
N THR A 288 -4.29 16.23 2.62
CA THR A 288 -4.13 14.81 2.94
C THR A 288 -4.90 14.50 4.21
N ASN A 289 -6.00 13.76 4.07
CA ASN A 289 -6.86 13.36 5.18
C ASN A 289 -6.27 12.23 6.00
N GLY A 290 -6.47 12.27 7.32
CA GLY A 290 -6.09 11.20 8.24
C GLY A 290 -4.61 10.85 8.12
N GLY A 291 -4.28 9.60 8.34
CA GLY A 291 -2.91 9.10 8.13
C GLY A 291 -2.72 7.72 8.74
N CYS A 292 -2.34 6.74 7.92
CA CYS A 292 -2.11 5.37 8.39
C CYS A 292 -0.90 5.27 9.34
N VAL A 293 0.02 6.22 9.30
CA VAL A 293 1.20 6.27 10.20
C VAL A 293 1.09 7.35 11.29
N GLU A 294 -0.09 7.95 11.46
CA GLU A 294 -0.33 8.87 12.57
C GLU A 294 -0.23 8.15 13.91
N SER A 295 0.25 8.88 14.92
CA SER A 295 0.53 8.36 16.27
C SER A 295 1.52 7.19 16.30
N CYS A 296 2.29 6.99 15.22
CA CYS A 296 3.35 5.99 15.14
C CYS A 296 4.41 6.25 16.22
N THR A 297 4.86 5.19 16.88
CA THR A 297 5.93 5.22 17.87
C THR A 297 7.10 4.35 17.42
N VAL A 298 8.31 4.79 17.72
CA VAL A 298 9.55 4.08 17.38
C VAL A 298 10.25 3.66 18.66
N GLY A 299 10.57 2.39 18.75
CA GLY A 299 11.36 1.82 19.83
C GLY A 299 12.86 1.79 19.49
N ALA A 300 13.58 0.88 20.11
CA ALA A 300 14.99 0.63 19.88
C ALA A 300 15.34 -0.82 20.27
N GLN A 301 16.59 -1.23 20.06
CA GLN A 301 17.09 -2.55 20.47
C GLN A 301 16.63 -2.94 21.88
N ASN A 302 16.72 -2.03 22.85
CA ASN A 302 16.41 -2.28 24.24
C ASN A 302 15.19 -1.48 24.76
N LYS A 303 14.33 -1.00 23.84
CA LYS A 303 13.15 -0.20 24.17
C LYS A 303 11.98 -0.64 23.29
N ALA A 304 10.84 -0.94 23.91
CA ALA A 304 9.59 -1.16 23.17
C ALA A 304 9.14 0.12 22.47
N ALA A 305 8.49 -0.01 21.32
CA ALA A 305 7.82 1.12 20.67
C ALA A 305 6.66 1.61 21.52
N GLY A 306 5.87 0.69 22.07
CA GLY A 306 4.69 0.98 22.90
C GLY A 306 3.48 1.38 22.05
N PHE A 307 2.29 1.08 22.55
CA PHE A 307 1.03 1.39 21.85
C PHE A 307 0.42 2.68 22.41
N ASP A 308 0.44 3.75 21.62
CA ASP A 308 -0.16 5.04 21.97
C ASP A 308 -1.06 5.57 20.83
N PRO A 309 -2.36 5.24 20.83
CA PRO A 309 -3.29 5.65 19.78
C PRO A 309 -3.84 7.08 19.96
N ALA A 310 -3.31 7.88 20.90
CA ALA A 310 -3.85 9.20 21.19
C ALA A 310 -3.82 10.12 19.96
N ILE A 311 -4.98 10.67 19.62
CA ILE A 311 -5.12 11.70 18.59
C ILE A 311 -4.84 13.05 19.25
N ARG A 312 -3.74 13.69 18.87
CA ARG A 312 -3.27 14.96 19.42
C ARG A 312 -3.54 16.12 18.46
N PRO A 313 -3.65 17.36 18.94
CA PRO A 313 -3.78 18.54 18.06
C PRO A 313 -2.69 18.60 16.99
N GLY A 314 -3.10 18.79 15.74
CA GLY A 314 -2.22 18.79 14.58
C GLY A 314 -1.87 17.39 14.02
N ASN A 315 -2.44 16.32 14.60
CA ASN A 315 -2.49 14.99 14.00
C ASN A 315 -3.44 15.01 12.79
N GLY A 316 -3.17 14.23 11.75
CA GLY A 316 -4.02 14.16 10.54
C GLY A 316 -5.47 13.75 10.83
N TRP A 317 -5.70 12.92 11.88
CA TRP A 317 -7.05 12.57 12.33
C TRP A 317 -7.75 13.74 13.03
N ASP A 318 -7.04 14.52 13.86
CA ASP A 318 -7.56 15.73 14.50
C ASP A 318 -7.97 16.75 13.45
N LEU A 319 -7.13 16.99 12.46
CA LEU A 319 -7.42 17.89 11.35
C LEU A 319 -8.66 17.43 10.57
N TRP A 320 -8.72 16.14 10.19
CA TRP A 320 -9.87 15.65 9.44
C TRP A 320 -11.18 15.71 10.25
N LYS A 321 -11.16 15.45 11.56
CA LYS A 321 -12.33 15.64 12.43
C LYS A 321 -12.84 17.07 12.44
N LYS A 322 -11.95 18.05 12.50
CA LYS A 322 -12.32 19.48 12.42
C LYS A 322 -12.91 19.86 11.05
N ILE A 323 -12.34 19.34 9.99
CA ILE A 323 -12.83 19.54 8.62
C ILE A 323 -14.20 18.88 8.45
N ALA A 324 -14.35 17.63 8.82
CA ALA A 324 -15.60 16.86 8.68
C ALA A 324 -16.75 17.42 9.53
N ALA A 325 -16.45 18.09 10.63
CA ALA A 325 -17.45 18.77 11.45
C ALA A 325 -18.11 19.98 10.73
N GLN A 326 -17.53 20.49 9.65
CA GLN A 326 -18.04 21.66 8.92
C GLN A 326 -19.04 21.29 7.81
N ASP A 327 -18.89 20.12 7.16
CA ASP A 327 -19.80 19.66 6.09
C ASP A 327 -19.79 18.11 6.02
N PRO A 328 -20.96 17.46 5.93
CA PRO A 328 -21.04 15.99 5.81
C PRO A 328 -20.33 15.42 4.57
N ALA A 329 -20.19 16.20 3.49
CA ALA A 329 -19.47 15.79 2.28
C ALA A 329 -17.95 15.64 2.52
N PHE A 330 -17.45 16.06 3.67
CA PHE A 330 -16.04 15.93 4.03
C PHE A 330 -15.70 14.60 4.76
N GLY A 331 -16.67 13.66 4.77
CA GLY A 331 -16.48 12.29 5.23
C GLY A 331 -16.68 12.10 6.74
N HIS A 332 -16.41 10.86 7.19
CA HIS A 332 -16.68 10.42 8.56
C HIS A 332 -15.41 9.77 9.17
N PRO A 333 -14.44 10.55 9.67
CA PRO A 333 -13.15 10.04 10.15
C PRO A 333 -13.27 8.99 11.27
N GLU A 334 -14.35 9.02 12.07
CA GLU A 334 -14.62 8.06 13.15
C GLU A 334 -14.74 6.62 12.65
N LYS A 335 -15.22 6.41 11.43
CA LYS A 335 -15.29 5.09 10.81
C LYS A 335 -13.92 4.41 10.71
N PHE A 336 -12.87 5.20 10.65
CA PHE A 336 -11.50 4.75 10.40
C PHE A 336 -10.61 4.81 11.66
N CYS A 337 -10.80 5.80 12.54
CA CYS A 337 -9.90 6.03 13.66
C CYS A 337 -10.46 5.71 15.06
N SER A 338 -11.68 5.17 15.16
CA SER A 338 -12.29 4.87 16.46
C SER A 338 -11.85 3.55 17.08
N GLU A 339 -11.30 2.61 16.30
CA GLU A 339 -10.94 1.27 16.76
C GLU A 339 -9.43 0.97 16.55
N PRO A 340 -8.50 1.70 17.18
CA PRO A 340 -7.07 1.51 16.99
C PRO A 340 -6.59 0.12 17.42
N GLU A 341 -7.28 -0.55 18.33
CA GLU A 341 -7.02 -1.95 18.70
C GLU A 341 -7.24 -2.94 17.54
N ARG A 342 -8.00 -2.55 16.51
CA ARG A 342 -8.29 -3.37 15.32
C ARG A 342 -7.62 -2.90 14.06
N SER A 343 -7.09 -1.67 14.05
CA SER A 343 -6.44 -1.08 12.87
C SER A 343 -4.91 -1.01 12.99
N ASN A 344 -4.35 -1.65 14.02
CA ASN A 344 -2.90 -1.63 14.26
C ASN A 344 -2.23 -2.92 13.82
N TRP A 345 -0.96 -2.80 13.52
CA TRP A 345 0.03 -3.86 13.60
C TRP A 345 1.41 -3.25 13.90
N GLU A 346 2.33 -4.09 14.32
CA GLU A 346 3.69 -3.68 14.61
C GLU A 346 4.66 -4.28 13.61
N SER A 347 5.65 -3.50 13.22
CA SER A 347 6.77 -3.97 12.42
C SER A 347 8.10 -3.69 13.10
N ALA A 348 9.15 -4.32 12.62
CA ALA A 348 10.51 -3.98 13.00
C ALA A 348 11.45 -4.15 11.81
N THR A 349 12.49 -3.34 11.78
CA THR A 349 13.62 -3.54 10.88
C THR A 349 14.77 -4.17 11.65
N ILE A 350 15.19 -5.34 11.23
CA ILE A 350 16.31 -6.08 11.80
C ILE A 350 17.52 -5.87 10.89
N THR A 351 18.53 -5.15 11.37
CA THR A 351 19.80 -4.97 10.68
C THR A 351 20.78 -6.02 11.22
N THR A 352 21.27 -6.92 10.35
CA THR A 352 22.29 -7.91 10.77
C THR A 352 23.65 -7.25 10.88
N LEU A 353 24.43 -7.65 11.89
CA LEU A 353 25.75 -7.08 12.18
C LEU A 353 26.90 -8.03 11.84
N ASP A 354 26.59 -9.32 11.66
CA ASP A 354 27.54 -10.37 11.28
C ASP A 354 26.87 -11.44 10.40
N GLU A 355 27.60 -12.52 10.07
CA GLU A 355 27.15 -13.58 9.16
C GLU A 355 26.37 -14.72 9.85
N LYS A 356 26.10 -14.65 11.16
CA LYS A 356 25.45 -15.74 11.89
C LYS A 356 23.98 -15.88 11.55
N ILE A 357 23.25 -14.76 11.40
CA ILE A 357 21.82 -14.77 11.03
C ILE A 357 21.61 -15.07 9.54
N PRO A 358 22.37 -14.50 8.59
CA PRO A 358 22.20 -14.72 7.16
C PRO A 358 22.14 -16.17 6.71
N GLN A 359 22.86 -17.09 7.35
CA GLN A 359 22.82 -18.51 7.00
C GLN A 359 21.44 -19.17 7.20
N TYR A 360 20.66 -18.72 8.22
CA TYR A 360 19.31 -19.22 8.45
C TYR A 360 18.33 -18.67 7.39
N ILE A 361 18.51 -17.41 6.99
CA ILE A 361 17.77 -16.80 5.88
C ILE A 361 18.02 -17.60 4.59
N GLN A 362 19.29 -17.86 4.28
CA GLN A 362 19.68 -18.62 3.09
C GLN A 362 19.09 -20.03 3.08
N LYS A 363 19.05 -20.70 4.24
CA LYS A 363 18.46 -22.05 4.39
C LYS A 363 16.98 -22.07 4.00
N ILE A 364 16.21 -21.04 4.40
CA ILE A 364 14.77 -20.91 4.10
C ILE A 364 14.56 -20.47 2.66
N CYS A 365 15.23 -19.39 2.24
CA CYS A 365 15.01 -18.79 0.91
C CYS A 365 15.74 -19.51 -0.23
N LYS A 366 16.70 -20.41 0.10
CA LYS A 366 17.51 -21.15 -0.88
C LYS A 366 18.29 -20.23 -1.84
N ARG A 367 18.60 -19.01 -1.39
CA ARG A 367 19.34 -17.98 -2.14
C ARG A 367 20.32 -17.27 -1.24
N ASP A 368 21.43 -16.82 -1.84
CA ASP A 368 22.42 -15.99 -1.14
C ASP A 368 21.82 -14.60 -0.85
N PRO A 369 21.66 -14.22 0.43
CA PRO A 369 21.09 -12.93 0.81
C PRO A 369 21.98 -11.74 0.47
N PHE A 370 23.29 -11.96 0.20
CA PHE A 370 24.24 -10.92 -0.19
C PHE A 370 24.42 -10.79 -1.71
N SER A 371 23.72 -11.56 -2.51
CA SER A 371 23.85 -11.59 -3.98
C SER A 371 23.48 -10.27 -4.69
N GLY A 372 22.83 -9.33 -4.01
CA GLY A 372 22.25 -8.13 -4.62
C GLY A 372 21.02 -8.39 -5.50
N ARG A 373 20.54 -9.64 -5.51
CA ARG A 373 19.39 -10.11 -6.29
C ARG A 373 18.21 -10.41 -5.36
N THR A 374 17.07 -10.77 -5.96
CA THR A 374 15.86 -11.24 -5.24
C THR A 374 16.21 -12.34 -4.24
N VAL A 375 15.81 -12.17 -2.97
CA VAL A 375 16.04 -13.14 -1.89
C VAL A 375 14.73 -13.85 -1.51
N THR A 376 13.84 -13.20 -0.73
CA THR A 376 12.53 -13.80 -0.39
C THR A 376 11.54 -13.72 -1.56
N GLY A 377 11.67 -12.72 -2.39
CA GLY A 377 10.73 -12.45 -3.49
C GLY A 377 9.40 -11.86 -3.02
N GLY A 378 9.27 -11.57 -1.76
CA GLY A 378 8.08 -11.08 -1.09
C GLY A 378 8.06 -11.62 0.34
N ILE A 379 6.88 -11.75 0.93
CA ILE A 379 6.69 -12.08 2.33
C ILE A 379 6.80 -13.59 2.56
N VAL A 380 7.60 -13.99 3.55
CA VAL A 380 7.61 -15.33 4.15
C VAL A 380 6.77 -15.27 5.41
N THR A 381 5.66 -15.98 5.43
CA THR A 381 4.73 -16.03 6.58
C THR A 381 5.05 -17.20 7.50
N VAL A 382 5.18 -16.96 8.79
CA VAL A 382 5.27 -18.02 9.80
C VAL A 382 3.85 -18.44 10.18
N LYS A 383 3.36 -19.53 9.58
CA LYS A 383 1.97 -19.96 9.63
C LYS A 383 1.48 -20.31 11.05
N ASP A 384 2.37 -20.84 11.88
CA ASP A 384 2.13 -21.25 13.26
C ASP A 384 2.54 -20.19 14.30
N SER A 385 2.88 -18.97 13.90
CA SER A 385 3.17 -17.86 14.80
C SER A 385 1.90 -17.29 15.41
N SER A 386 1.87 -17.12 16.73
CA SER A 386 0.80 -16.44 17.47
C SER A 386 0.63 -14.97 17.06
N TRP A 387 1.70 -14.31 16.61
CA TRP A 387 1.66 -12.96 16.06
C TRP A 387 1.24 -12.92 14.59
N LEU A 388 1.10 -14.08 13.94
CA LEU A 388 1.08 -14.21 12.48
C LEU A 388 2.28 -13.46 11.87
N LEU A 389 3.45 -13.72 12.45
CA LEU A 389 4.70 -13.08 12.08
C LEU A 389 5.02 -13.35 10.63
N SER A 390 5.32 -12.30 9.91
CA SER A 390 5.77 -12.37 8.52
C SER A 390 7.04 -11.53 8.35
N TRP A 391 7.88 -11.90 7.40
CA TRP A 391 9.13 -11.19 7.16
C TRP A 391 9.51 -11.19 5.68
N THR A 392 10.29 -10.20 5.28
CA THR A 392 10.81 -10.10 3.92
C THR A 392 12.24 -9.58 3.93
N LEU A 393 13.02 -10.09 3.00
CA LEU A 393 14.32 -9.57 2.63
C LEU A 393 14.34 -9.33 1.14
N ASN A 394 14.24 -8.07 0.76
CA ASN A 394 14.35 -7.65 -0.62
C ASN A 394 15.81 -7.64 -1.08
N ARG A 395 16.08 -7.20 -2.32
CA ARG A 395 17.45 -6.99 -2.80
C ARG A 395 18.24 -6.12 -1.84
N GLN A 396 19.44 -6.54 -1.51
CA GLN A 396 20.34 -5.75 -0.66
C GLN A 396 21.30 -4.95 -1.54
N GLN A 397 21.73 -3.78 -1.14
CA GLN A 397 21.35 -3.05 0.08
C GLN A 397 20.00 -2.37 -0.09
N GLN A 398 19.27 -2.20 1.03
CA GLN A 398 18.00 -1.47 1.07
C GLN A 398 18.20 0.04 1.27
N PHE A 399 19.38 0.45 1.76
CA PHE A 399 19.79 1.85 1.92
C PHE A 399 21.13 2.05 1.20
N ARG A 400 21.32 3.23 0.63
CA ARG A 400 22.55 3.57 -0.11
C ARG A 400 23.80 3.52 0.75
N ASP A 401 23.70 3.95 2.01
CA ASP A 401 24.77 3.96 2.98
C ASP A 401 24.92 2.67 3.79
N GLN A 402 24.09 1.66 3.50
CA GLN A 402 24.13 0.38 4.20
C GLN A 402 25.41 -0.40 3.84
N PRO A 403 26.20 -0.83 4.84
CA PRO A 403 27.35 -1.68 4.64
C PRO A 403 27.02 -2.97 3.88
N ARG A 404 27.90 -3.41 2.99
CA ARG A 404 27.66 -4.59 2.14
C ARG A 404 27.54 -5.89 2.90
N ASN A 405 28.10 -5.96 4.10
CA ASN A 405 28.05 -7.13 5.00
C ASN A 405 26.85 -7.09 5.96
N GLN A 406 25.94 -6.13 5.82
CA GLN A 406 24.71 -6.03 6.60
C GLN A 406 23.50 -6.31 5.72
N LEU A 407 22.48 -6.92 6.33
CA LEU A 407 21.15 -7.11 5.73
C LEU A 407 20.11 -6.33 6.53
N CYS A 408 19.15 -5.72 5.85
CA CYS A 408 17.99 -5.10 6.46
C CYS A 408 16.77 -5.99 6.20
N VAL A 409 16.34 -6.75 7.21
CA VAL A 409 15.14 -7.58 7.18
C VAL A 409 13.98 -6.79 7.75
N TRP A 410 12.86 -6.75 7.06
CA TRP A 410 11.63 -6.18 7.59
C TRP A 410 10.73 -7.32 8.09
N VAL A 411 10.27 -7.21 9.34
CA VAL A 411 9.33 -8.16 9.97
C VAL A 411 8.09 -7.42 10.42
N TYR A 412 6.93 -8.09 10.43
CA TYR A 412 5.71 -7.53 11.02
C TYR A 412 4.81 -8.62 11.60
N GLY A 413 4.04 -8.26 12.62
CA GLY A 413 3.05 -9.12 13.25
C GLY A 413 1.66 -8.47 13.18
N LEU A 414 0.69 -9.17 12.58
CA LEU A 414 -0.69 -8.68 12.47
C LEU A 414 -1.47 -8.77 13.79
N PHE A 415 -1.02 -9.60 14.73
CA PHE A 415 -1.63 -9.77 16.05
C PHE A 415 -0.70 -9.27 17.14
N SER A 416 -0.50 -7.95 17.19
CA SER A 416 0.44 -7.30 18.09
C SER A 416 0.07 -7.44 19.58
N ASP A 417 -1.19 -7.77 19.89
CA ASP A 417 -1.75 -7.97 21.23
C ASP A 417 -1.57 -9.40 21.78
N LYS A 418 -1.18 -10.36 20.94
CA LYS A 418 -1.01 -11.76 21.34
C LYS A 418 0.36 -12.03 21.93
N PRO A 419 0.47 -12.92 22.95
CA PRO A 419 1.77 -13.39 23.43
C PRO A 419 2.51 -14.16 22.33
N GLY A 420 3.82 -13.89 22.18
CA GLY A 420 4.69 -14.63 21.27
C GLY A 420 4.88 -16.10 21.69
N ASP A 421 5.37 -16.91 20.76
CA ASP A 421 5.57 -18.35 20.99
C ASP A 421 6.84 -18.64 21.79
N TYR A 422 7.85 -17.79 21.68
CA TYR A 422 9.11 -17.86 22.41
C TYR A 422 9.18 -16.83 23.55
N VAL A 423 8.97 -15.53 23.26
CA VAL A 423 9.12 -14.48 24.27
C VAL A 423 7.94 -14.38 25.23
N ARG A 424 6.79 -15.03 24.95
CA ARG A 424 5.60 -15.09 25.81
C ARG A 424 5.01 -13.72 26.20
N LYS A 425 5.21 -12.71 25.37
CA LYS A 425 4.85 -11.31 25.58
C LYS A 425 4.18 -10.77 24.33
N PRO A 426 3.16 -9.87 24.43
CA PRO A 426 2.61 -9.22 23.26
C PRO A 426 3.68 -8.49 22.45
N MET A 427 3.60 -8.53 21.11
CA MET A 427 4.62 -7.91 20.25
C MET A 427 4.76 -6.42 20.57
N ARG A 428 3.64 -5.72 20.76
CA ARG A 428 3.61 -4.27 21.07
C ARG A 428 4.27 -3.86 22.40
N ASP A 429 4.54 -4.82 23.26
CA ASP A 429 5.23 -4.62 24.54
C ASP A 429 6.70 -5.06 24.47
N CYS A 430 7.12 -5.66 23.33
CA CYS A 430 8.47 -6.18 23.14
C CYS A 430 9.47 -5.07 22.77
N THR A 431 10.69 -5.19 23.30
CA THR A 431 11.85 -4.46 22.79
C THR A 431 12.27 -4.98 21.42
N GLY A 432 13.07 -4.22 20.67
CA GLY A 432 13.61 -4.71 19.40
C GLY A 432 14.33 -6.05 19.55
N ARG A 433 15.14 -6.20 20.60
CA ARG A 433 15.82 -7.47 20.92
C ARG A 433 14.83 -8.62 21.10
N GLU A 434 13.74 -8.43 21.82
CA GLU A 434 12.73 -9.47 22.03
C GLU A 434 12.01 -9.85 20.75
N ILE A 435 11.70 -8.88 19.87
CA ILE A 435 11.14 -9.16 18.54
C ILE A 435 12.15 -9.97 17.69
N CYS A 436 13.43 -9.61 17.74
CA CYS A 436 14.47 -10.39 17.08
C CYS A 436 14.55 -11.82 17.62
N MET A 437 14.46 -12.01 18.93
CA MET A 437 14.48 -13.35 19.57
C MET A 437 13.31 -14.21 19.07
N GLU A 438 12.10 -13.67 19.00
CA GLU A 438 10.92 -14.35 18.46
C GLU A 438 11.12 -14.75 16.99
N TRP A 439 11.62 -13.83 16.16
CA TRP A 439 11.91 -14.10 14.76
C TRP A 439 13.00 -15.18 14.59
N LEU A 440 14.10 -15.12 15.36
CA LEU A 440 15.18 -16.12 15.34
C LEU A 440 14.67 -17.51 15.76
N TYR A 441 13.77 -17.59 16.74
CA TYR A 441 13.10 -18.82 17.12
C TYR A 441 12.37 -19.44 15.91
N HIS A 442 11.62 -18.64 15.19
CA HIS A 442 10.89 -19.07 14.00
C HIS A 442 11.77 -19.32 12.77
N LEU A 443 13.01 -18.84 12.75
CA LEU A 443 14.01 -19.24 11.76
C LEU A 443 14.68 -20.58 12.03
N GLY A 444 14.44 -21.19 13.21
CA GLY A 444 15.06 -22.45 13.62
C GLY A 444 16.44 -22.31 14.25
N VAL A 445 16.80 -21.15 14.77
CA VAL A 445 18.02 -20.94 15.54
C VAL A 445 17.95 -21.80 16.82
N PRO A 446 19.04 -22.53 17.23
CA PRO A 446 19.08 -23.23 18.50
C PRO A 446 18.69 -22.33 19.68
N VAL A 447 17.83 -22.82 20.57
CA VAL A 447 17.24 -22.01 21.65
C VAL A 447 18.31 -21.36 22.54
N GLU A 448 19.40 -22.08 22.79
CA GLU A 448 20.57 -21.62 23.57
C GLU A 448 21.30 -20.43 22.91
N ASP A 449 21.22 -20.27 21.60
CA ASP A 449 21.92 -19.23 20.85
C ASP A 449 21.07 -17.97 20.63
N ILE A 450 19.75 -18.06 20.72
CA ILE A 450 18.80 -16.99 20.34
C ILE A 450 19.11 -15.67 21.05
N ALA A 451 19.22 -15.70 22.37
CA ALA A 451 19.43 -14.48 23.16
C ALA A 451 20.77 -13.80 22.84
N SER A 452 21.83 -14.59 22.66
CA SER A 452 23.15 -14.08 22.30
C SER A 452 23.18 -13.53 20.87
N MET A 453 22.52 -14.18 19.93
CA MET A 453 22.44 -13.70 18.53
C MET A 453 21.61 -12.43 18.43
N ALA A 454 20.48 -12.34 19.11
CA ALA A 454 19.66 -11.13 19.11
C ALA A 454 20.38 -9.93 19.72
N GLU A 455 21.25 -10.14 20.72
CA GLU A 455 22.03 -9.09 21.37
C GLU A 455 23.23 -8.64 20.54
N ASN A 456 23.99 -9.58 19.95
CA ASN A 456 25.31 -9.31 19.41
C ASN A 456 25.37 -9.31 17.88
N SER A 457 24.42 -9.97 17.20
CA SER A 457 24.43 -10.17 15.74
C SER A 457 23.36 -9.38 14.99
N ALA A 458 22.53 -8.62 15.71
CA ALA A 458 21.48 -7.80 15.14
C ALA A 458 21.24 -6.52 15.93
N ASN A 459 20.79 -5.47 15.22
CA ASN A 459 20.13 -4.30 15.79
C ASN A 459 18.71 -4.24 15.25
N THR A 460 17.73 -4.17 16.14
CA THR A 460 16.31 -4.23 15.77
C THR A 460 15.57 -3.00 16.25
N VAL A 461 14.89 -2.33 15.34
CA VAL A 461 14.11 -1.12 15.62
C VAL A 461 12.63 -1.42 15.39
N PRO A 462 11.82 -1.57 16.45
CA PRO A 462 10.38 -1.76 16.34
C PRO A 462 9.67 -0.44 16.05
N VAL A 463 8.57 -0.56 15.30
CA VAL A 463 7.69 0.56 14.95
C VAL A 463 6.25 0.11 15.14
N MET A 464 5.57 0.73 16.10
CA MET A 464 4.15 0.50 16.36
C MET A 464 3.30 1.53 15.62
N MET A 465 2.31 1.05 14.88
CA MET A 465 1.47 1.86 14.00
C MET A 465 -0.02 1.64 14.34
N PRO A 466 -0.63 2.48 15.21
CA PRO A 466 -2.00 2.29 15.69
C PRO A 466 -3.08 2.35 14.60
N TYR A 467 -2.82 3.05 13.49
CA TYR A 467 -3.80 3.33 12.44
C TYR A 467 -3.40 2.78 11.07
N ILE A 468 -2.46 1.84 11.03
CA ILE A 468 -1.87 1.38 9.77
C ILE A 468 -2.91 0.74 8.83
N ASP A 469 -3.88 0.02 9.37
CA ASP A 469 -4.98 -0.63 8.64
C ASP A 469 -6.32 0.12 8.77
N ALA A 470 -6.30 1.37 9.26
CA ALA A 470 -7.52 2.18 9.44
C ALA A 470 -8.38 2.26 8.16
N PHE A 471 -7.74 2.30 7.00
CA PHE A 471 -8.42 2.35 5.71
C PHE A 471 -9.18 1.06 5.35
N PHE A 472 -8.92 -0.06 6.03
CA PHE A 472 -9.64 -1.32 5.86
C PHE A 472 -10.84 -1.49 6.79
N MET A 473 -11.10 -0.55 7.69
CA MET A 473 -12.26 -0.64 8.59
C MET A 473 -13.57 -0.62 7.80
N PRO A 474 -14.62 -1.33 8.29
CA PRO A 474 -15.93 -1.34 7.64
C PRO A 474 -16.49 0.06 7.44
N ARG A 475 -16.97 0.35 6.25
CA ARG A 475 -17.47 1.65 5.83
C ARG A 475 -18.58 1.56 4.81
N ALA A 476 -19.27 2.68 4.60
CA ALA A 476 -20.20 2.92 3.52
C ALA A 476 -19.65 3.95 2.51
N LYS A 477 -20.33 4.12 1.39
CA LYS A 477 -20.06 5.18 0.43
C LYS A 477 -20.27 6.56 1.10
N GLY A 478 -19.32 7.48 0.87
CA GLY A 478 -19.35 8.83 1.46
C GLY A 478 -18.65 8.93 2.83
N ASP A 479 -18.24 7.83 3.45
CA ASP A 479 -17.41 7.88 4.66
C ASP A 479 -16.00 8.43 4.35
N ARG A 480 -15.48 8.23 3.13
CA ARG A 480 -14.36 9.02 2.58
C ARG A 480 -14.94 10.14 1.73
N PRO A 481 -14.41 11.38 1.80
CA PRO A 481 -14.82 12.44 0.89
C PRO A 481 -14.34 12.11 -0.52
N ASP A 482 -15.09 12.56 -1.52
CA ASP A 482 -14.60 12.58 -2.89
C ASP A 482 -13.34 13.44 -2.99
N ILE A 483 -12.44 13.12 -3.93
CA ILE A 483 -11.20 13.90 -4.15
C ILE A 483 -11.53 15.39 -4.32
N VAL A 484 -12.49 15.71 -5.16
CA VAL A 484 -13.05 17.08 -5.30
C VAL A 484 -14.54 16.98 -5.01
N PRO A 485 -15.00 17.30 -3.78
CA PRO A 485 -16.40 17.26 -3.43
C PRO A 485 -17.26 18.15 -4.31
N GLU A 486 -18.52 17.80 -4.50
CA GLU A 486 -19.45 18.61 -5.28
C GLU A 486 -19.53 20.04 -4.73
N GLY A 487 -19.39 21.01 -5.63
CA GLY A 487 -19.35 22.44 -5.29
C GLY A 487 -18.00 22.94 -4.78
N ALA A 488 -16.97 22.11 -4.65
CA ALA A 488 -15.63 22.56 -4.28
C ALA A 488 -15.01 23.43 -5.38
N VAL A 489 -14.53 24.61 -5.01
CA VAL A 489 -14.00 25.63 -5.93
C VAL A 489 -12.48 25.56 -6.02
N ASN A 490 -11.81 25.43 -4.88
CA ASN A 490 -10.37 25.62 -4.77
C ASN A 490 -9.68 24.61 -3.86
N PHE A 491 -10.30 23.47 -3.54
CA PHE A 491 -9.67 22.47 -2.69
C PHE A 491 -9.97 21.05 -3.12
N ALA A 492 -9.11 20.13 -2.73
CA ALA A 492 -9.24 18.70 -2.96
C ALA A 492 -8.72 17.91 -1.75
N PHE A 493 -9.25 16.69 -1.55
CA PHE A 493 -8.75 15.71 -0.61
C PHE A 493 -7.84 14.71 -1.30
N LEU A 494 -6.78 14.28 -0.60
CA LEU A 494 -5.75 13.40 -1.15
C LEU A 494 -5.51 12.18 -0.26
N GLY A 495 -4.89 11.16 -0.85
CA GLY A 495 -4.33 10.00 -0.16
C GLY A 495 -5.35 8.90 0.10
N GLN A 496 -5.03 8.04 1.06
CA GLN A 496 -5.77 6.80 1.32
C GLN A 496 -7.20 7.01 1.88
N PHE A 497 -7.50 8.21 2.35
CA PHE A 497 -8.80 8.57 2.91
C PHE A 497 -9.59 9.58 2.05
N ALA A 498 -9.23 9.72 0.78
CA ALA A 498 -10.05 10.34 -0.26
C ALA A 498 -10.58 9.25 -1.19
N GLU A 499 -11.78 9.43 -1.77
CA GLU A 499 -12.44 8.41 -2.57
C GLU A 499 -12.18 8.60 -4.07
N THR A 500 -11.70 7.56 -4.74
CA THR A 500 -11.79 7.41 -6.19
C THR A 500 -12.43 6.06 -6.53
N ALA A 501 -13.38 6.06 -7.44
CA ALA A 501 -14.03 4.83 -7.91
C ALA A 501 -13.15 4.00 -8.87
N ARG A 502 -11.96 4.49 -9.20
CA ARG A 502 -11.12 3.93 -10.26
C ARG A 502 -10.04 2.97 -9.78
N ASP A 503 -9.71 3.01 -8.48
CA ASP A 503 -8.63 2.20 -7.92
C ASP A 503 -8.99 1.73 -6.51
N THR A 504 -8.10 1.00 -5.84
CA THR A 504 -8.27 0.54 -4.46
C THR A 504 -7.16 1.07 -3.55
N ILE A 505 -7.54 1.36 -2.31
CA ILE A 505 -6.66 1.92 -1.26
C ILE A 505 -5.43 1.04 -0.97
N PHE A 506 -4.52 1.51 -0.13
CA PHE A 506 -3.28 0.85 0.33
C PHE A 506 -2.17 0.72 -0.73
N THR A 507 -2.42 1.07 -1.98
CA THR A 507 -1.38 1.07 -3.00
C THR A 507 -0.70 2.44 -3.11
N THR A 508 0.57 2.44 -3.54
CA THR A 508 1.26 3.68 -3.90
C THR A 508 0.56 4.35 -5.08
N GLU A 509 0.06 3.57 -6.02
CA GLU A 509 -0.73 4.05 -7.16
C GLU A 509 -1.97 4.84 -6.71
N TYR A 510 -2.74 4.33 -5.73
CA TYR A 510 -3.92 5.04 -5.23
C TYR A 510 -3.58 6.44 -4.71
N SER A 511 -2.53 6.54 -3.89
CA SER A 511 -2.06 7.84 -3.40
C SER A 511 -1.68 8.78 -4.54
N MET A 512 -0.95 8.30 -5.54
CA MET A 512 -0.52 9.09 -6.68
C MET A 512 -1.70 9.48 -7.58
N ARG A 513 -2.66 8.57 -7.78
CA ARG A 513 -3.88 8.81 -8.55
C ARG A 513 -4.72 9.93 -7.95
N THR A 514 -4.93 9.93 -6.63
CA THR A 514 -5.65 11.01 -5.96
C THR A 514 -4.99 12.37 -6.19
N GLY A 515 -3.66 12.43 -6.19
CA GLY A 515 -2.91 13.65 -6.50
C GLY A 515 -3.10 14.13 -7.93
N MET A 516 -3.05 13.23 -8.90
CA MET A 516 -3.26 13.57 -10.32
C MET A 516 -4.70 14.02 -10.57
N GLU A 517 -5.69 13.25 -10.09
CA GLU A 517 -7.11 13.57 -10.26
C GLU A 517 -7.48 14.93 -9.66
N ALA A 518 -6.94 15.25 -8.48
CA ALA A 518 -7.15 16.53 -7.81
C ALA A 518 -6.63 17.70 -8.66
N VAL A 519 -5.39 17.61 -9.12
CA VAL A 519 -4.77 18.68 -9.93
C VAL A 519 -5.49 18.85 -11.27
N TYR A 520 -5.80 17.74 -11.94
CA TYR A 520 -6.48 17.76 -13.24
C TYR A 520 -7.89 18.30 -13.15
N THR A 521 -8.59 18.05 -12.04
CA THR A 521 -9.94 18.60 -11.81
C THR A 521 -9.87 20.10 -11.50
N LEU A 522 -9.02 20.53 -10.56
CA LEU A 522 -8.99 21.92 -10.10
C LEU A 522 -8.41 22.90 -11.13
N LEU A 523 -7.56 22.43 -12.03
CA LEU A 523 -6.94 23.24 -13.08
C LEU A 523 -7.57 23.02 -14.47
N ASP A 524 -8.56 22.12 -14.58
CA ASP A 524 -9.18 21.72 -15.86
C ASP A 524 -8.15 21.37 -16.95
N ILE A 525 -7.21 20.47 -16.58
CA ILE A 525 -6.13 20.07 -17.49
C ILE A 525 -6.70 19.27 -18.66
N ASP A 526 -6.33 19.64 -19.89
CA ASP A 526 -6.82 19.09 -21.15
C ASP A 526 -6.18 17.75 -21.57
N ARG A 527 -5.81 16.93 -20.58
CA ARG A 527 -5.27 15.57 -20.75
C ARG A 527 -6.02 14.60 -19.85
N GLY A 528 -6.29 13.39 -20.33
CA GLY A 528 -6.96 12.37 -19.54
C GLY A 528 -6.07 11.76 -18.45
N VAL A 529 -6.67 11.48 -17.29
CA VAL A 529 -6.05 10.64 -16.28
C VAL A 529 -6.00 9.20 -16.80
N PRO A 530 -4.86 8.50 -16.73
CA PRO A 530 -4.78 7.11 -17.17
C PRO A 530 -5.80 6.22 -16.47
N GLU A 531 -6.57 5.44 -17.26
CA GLU A 531 -7.44 4.40 -16.71
C GLU A 531 -6.63 3.35 -15.99
N VAL A 532 -7.20 2.78 -14.93
CA VAL A 532 -6.71 1.52 -14.37
C VAL A 532 -6.94 0.42 -15.39
N TRP A 533 -5.96 -0.45 -15.61
CA TRP A 533 -6.13 -1.56 -16.54
C TRP A 533 -7.39 -2.39 -16.22
N GLY A 534 -8.26 -2.52 -17.22
CA GLY A 534 -9.58 -3.13 -17.07
C GLY A 534 -9.59 -4.65 -16.94
N SER A 535 -8.72 -5.24 -16.13
CA SER A 535 -8.63 -6.70 -15.92
C SER A 535 -9.94 -7.31 -15.45
N THR A 536 -10.76 -6.54 -14.72
CA THR A 536 -12.12 -6.95 -14.30
C THR A 536 -13.09 -7.18 -15.46
N TYR A 537 -12.80 -6.64 -16.63
CA TYR A 537 -13.60 -6.80 -17.84
C TYR A 537 -12.91 -7.69 -18.87
N ASP A 538 -11.71 -8.19 -18.57
CA ASP A 538 -10.99 -9.11 -19.45
C ASP A 538 -11.38 -10.56 -19.12
N VAL A 539 -12.16 -11.17 -20.00
CA VAL A 539 -12.60 -12.57 -19.82
C VAL A 539 -11.42 -13.54 -19.65
N ARG A 540 -10.24 -13.21 -20.20
CA ARG A 540 -9.03 -14.03 -20.06
C ARG A 540 -8.53 -14.01 -18.63
N ALA A 541 -8.47 -12.82 -18.01
CA ALA A 541 -8.07 -12.65 -16.61
C ALA A 541 -9.05 -13.34 -15.66
N LEU A 542 -10.35 -13.22 -15.92
CA LEU A 542 -11.39 -13.84 -15.11
C LEU A 542 -11.35 -15.39 -15.20
N LEU A 543 -11.14 -15.94 -16.38
CA LEU A 543 -11.00 -17.39 -16.56
C LEU A 543 -9.74 -17.93 -15.88
N ASP A 544 -8.61 -17.26 -16.05
CA ASP A 544 -7.35 -17.65 -15.38
C ASP A 544 -7.51 -17.63 -13.86
N ALA A 545 -8.09 -16.57 -13.32
CA ALA A 545 -8.35 -16.46 -11.88
C ALA A 545 -9.28 -17.57 -11.38
N ALA A 546 -10.37 -17.86 -12.10
CA ALA A 546 -11.32 -18.91 -11.72
C ALA A 546 -10.68 -20.32 -11.70
N VAL A 547 -9.80 -20.61 -12.66
CA VAL A 547 -9.05 -21.88 -12.70
C VAL A 547 -8.01 -21.93 -11.58
N LYS A 548 -7.27 -20.83 -11.35
CA LYS A 548 -6.25 -20.73 -10.28
C LYS A 548 -6.86 -20.87 -8.89
N LEU A 549 -7.97 -20.20 -8.61
CA LEU A 549 -8.68 -20.35 -7.33
C LEU A 549 -9.10 -21.80 -7.03
N ARG A 550 -9.25 -22.62 -8.07
CA ARG A 550 -9.56 -24.06 -7.97
C ARG A 550 -8.31 -24.95 -8.06
N ASP A 551 -7.13 -24.41 -7.86
CA ASP A 551 -5.86 -25.14 -7.94
C ASP A 551 -5.66 -25.87 -9.30
N GLY A 552 -6.13 -25.27 -10.38
CA GLY A 552 -6.05 -25.80 -11.75
C GLY A 552 -7.12 -26.83 -12.11
N ARG A 553 -8.10 -27.11 -11.24
CA ARG A 553 -9.22 -28.02 -11.55
C ARG A 553 -10.14 -27.40 -12.61
N LYS A 554 -10.48 -28.19 -13.62
CA LYS A 554 -11.34 -27.76 -14.72
C LYS A 554 -12.79 -27.54 -14.27
N LEU A 555 -13.54 -26.73 -15.02
CA LEU A 555 -14.99 -26.56 -14.79
C LEU A 555 -15.75 -27.88 -14.96
N THR A 556 -15.26 -28.77 -15.83
CA THR A 556 -15.82 -30.12 -16.04
C THR A 556 -15.68 -31.02 -14.81
N ASP A 557 -14.73 -30.73 -13.93
CA ASP A 557 -14.45 -31.52 -12.72
C ASP A 557 -15.23 -31.01 -11.49
N MET A 558 -16.13 -30.04 -11.69
CA MET A 558 -16.94 -29.49 -10.59
C MET A 558 -17.94 -30.52 -10.06
N GLU A 559 -18.03 -30.62 -8.74
CA GLU A 559 -19.06 -31.41 -8.04
C GLU A 559 -20.41 -30.69 -8.12
N LEU A 560 -21.05 -30.76 -9.27
CA LEU A 560 -22.37 -30.18 -9.50
C LEU A 560 -23.48 -31.21 -9.27
N PRO A 561 -24.66 -30.78 -8.79
CA PRO A 561 -25.87 -31.60 -8.80
C PRO A 561 -26.17 -32.11 -10.23
N LEU A 562 -26.90 -33.21 -10.36
CA LEU A 562 -27.18 -33.86 -11.64
C LEU A 562 -27.65 -32.87 -12.72
N MET A 563 -28.59 -31.99 -12.38
CA MET A 563 -29.10 -30.97 -13.32
C MET A 563 -28.02 -29.96 -13.74
N GLY A 564 -27.14 -29.57 -12.81
CA GLY A 564 -26.01 -28.69 -13.10
C GLY A 564 -24.99 -29.31 -14.06
N ARG A 565 -24.69 -30.62 -13.87
CA ARG A 565 -23.81 -31.37 -14.80
C ARG A 565 -24.40 -31.48 -16.21
N ILE A 566 -25.71 -31.73 -16.32
CA ILE A 566 -26.41 -31.78 -17.60
C ILE A 566 -26.36 -30.39 -18.27
N ALA A 567 -26.68 -29.32 -17.51
CA ALA A 567 -26.64 -27.97 -18.05
C ALA A 567 -25.23 -27.57 -18.53
N LEU A 568 -24.19 -27.90 -17.76
CA LEU A 568 -22.80 -27.62 -18.13
C LEU A 568 -22.43 -28.39 -19.44
N LYS A 569 -22.78 -29.66 -19.53
CA LYS A 569 -22.53 -30.46 -20.71
C LYS A 569 -23.20 -29.91 -21.98
N GLU A 570 -24.46 -29.48 -21.83
CA GLU A 570 -25.21 -28.87 -22.94
C GLU A 570 -24.63 -27.51 -23.35
N ALA A 571 -24.19 -26.69 -22.36
CA ALA A 571 -23.52 -25.41 -22.61
C ALA A 571 -22.20 -25.63 -23.39
N LEU A 572 -21.37 -26.59 -22.94
CA LEU A 572 -20.10 -26.89 -23.59
C LEU A 572 -20.30 -27.41 -25.03
N LYS A 573 -21.33 -28.22 -25.25
CA LYS A 573 -21.69 -28.71 -26.60
C LYS A 573 -22.09 -27.55 -27.54
N LYS A 574 -22.76 -26.50 -27.02
CA LYS A 574 -23.10 -25.33 -27.82
C LYS A 574 -21.88 -24.45 -28.15
N LEU A 575 -20.80 -24.59 -27.39
CA LEU A 575 -19.55 -23.85 -27.61
C LEU A 575 -18.60 -24.59 -28.57
N GLU A 576 -18.88 -25.83 -28.91
CA GLU A 576 -18.00 -26.66 -29.74
C GLU A 576 -17.69 -25.96 -31.09
N GLY A 577 -16.41 -25.88 -31.42
CA GLY A 577 -15.91 -25.21 -32.63
C GLY A 577 -15.85 -23.66 -32.54
N THR A 578 -16.34 -23.04 -31.48
CA THR A 578 -16.30 -21.57 -31.31
C THR A 578 -14.96 -21.05 -30.79
N ASP A 579 -14.70 -19.73 -30.93
CA ASP A 579 -13.52 -19.11 -30.36
C ASP A 579 -13.57 -19.10 -28.82
N LEU A 580 -14.75 -19.15 -28.23
CA LEU A 580 -14.91 -19.26 -26.78
C LEU A 580 -14.45 -20.64 -26.28
N GLU A 581 -14.73 -21.71 -26.99
CA GLU A 581 -14.18 -23.04 -26.66
C GLU A 581 -12.65 -23.02 -26.71
N LYS A 582 -12.05 -22.45 -27.76
CA LYS A 582 -10.59 -22.31 -27.87
C LYS A 582 -9.99 -21.56 -26.71
N LEU A 583 -10.68 -20.47 -26.26
CA LEU A 583 -10.27 -19.68 -25.11
C LEU A 583 -10.33 -20.51 -23.82
N LEU A 584 -11.44 -21.21 -23.55
CA LEU A 584 -11.60 -22.06 -22.36
C LEU A 584 -10.51 -23.15 -22.30
N ARG A 585 -10.21 -23.81 -23.43
CA ARG A 585 -9.11 -24.78 -23.51
C ARG A 585 -7.74 -24.15 -23.28
N ARG A 586 -7.48 -22.97 -23.84
CA ARG A 586 -6.22 -22.25 -23.68
C ARG A 586 -5.93 -21.94 -22.21
N TYR A 587 -6.95 -21.63 -21.43
CA TYR A 587 -6.83 -21.35 -19.99
C TYR A 587 -7.09 -22.58 -19.12
N ASN A 588 -7.13 -23.77 -19.71
CA ASN A 588 -7.36 -25.04 -19.00
C ASN A 588 -8.67 -25.05 -18.18
N ALA A 589 -9.66 -24.27 -18.59
CA ALA A 589 -10.97 -24.21 -17.93
C ALA A 589 -11.84 -25.44 -18.25
N ILE A 590 -11.61 -26.05 -19.42
CA ILE A 590 -12.28 -27.28 -19.87
C ILE A 590 -11.29 -28.27 -20.51
#